data_aa8d6da686139790740709a5215d540d
#
_entry.id   aa8d6da686139790740709a5215d540d
#
_cell.length_a   1.000
_cell.length_b   1.000
_cell.length_c   1.000
_cell.angle_alpha   90.00
_cell.angle_beta   90.00
_cell.angle_gamma   90.00
#
_symmetry.space_group_name_H-M   'P 1'
#
loop_
_entity.id
_entity.type
_entity.pdbx_description
1 polymer ?
#
loop_
_entity_poly.entity_id
_entity_poly.type
_entity_poly.pdbx_seq_one_letter_code
_entity_poly.pdbx_strand_id
1 'polypeptide(L)'
;MENISITTYRGLSLVSGSISIRQMFEFIRGDVYRDRIRRLREAMDAGETVKADHMKKQLPYCTITATYAKERLAYSLDKYQDIITLDCDDMPAEKIPEFRQLVNDCPDTLGSFVSPRMHGLKIFVYLTGNEAEALRTELNALGTVDFLTLERYHHRIYALASSQYEKLLNTKVDTSGSDPGRGFFVSHDPDAFLSTERLENVKPLTVKVTLPTEEECKNKKRKNPGKRSPLLPVQENASPIDLQVQLDFRKALEYTKRKERLETGNRDNFFYCLGNQCY
;
A
#
# COMPACT_ATOMS: atom_id res chain seq x y z
N MET A 1 2.89 7.11 -25.55
CA MET A 1 2.27 7.15 -24.20
C MET A 1 2.58 5.84 -23.52
N GLU A 2 3.38 5.84 -22.46
CA GLU A 2 3.58 4.63 -21.68
C GLU A 2 2.27 4.25 -20.98
N ASN A 3 1.75 3.06 -21.27
CA ASN A 3 0.57 2.55 -20.58
C ASN A 3 0.93 2.17 -19.15
N ILE A 4 0.31 2.84 -18.17
CA ILE A 4 0.38 2.40 -16.77
C ILE A 4 -0.26 1.02 -16.68
N SER A 5 0.56 0.05 -16.24
CA SER A 5 0.18 -1.35 -16.17
C SER A 5 -0.17 -1.75 -14.74
N ILE A 6 -1.13 -2.63 -14.60
CA ILE A 6 -1.54 -3.24 -13.33
C ILE A 6 -1.26 -4.72 -13.42
N THR A 7 -0.45 -5.25 -12.50
CA THR A 7 -0.26 -6.69 -12.39
C THR A 7 -1.42 -7.31 -11.63
N THR A 8 -2.00 -8.36 -12.17
CA THR A 8 -3.06 -9.14 -11.54
C THR A 8 -2.51 -10.46 -11.01
N TYR A 9 -3.07 -10.96 -9.91
CA TYR A 9 -2.55 -12.14 -9.23
C TYR A 9 -3.60 -13.22 -9.05
N ARG A 10 -3.15 -14.48 -9.11
CA ARG A 10 -3.86 -15.63 -8.55
C ARG A 10 -3.48 -15.74 -7.08
N GLY A 11 -4.47 -15.62 -6.20
CA GLY A 11 -4.23 -15.41 -4.78
C GLY A 11 -3.58 -14.04 -4.53
N LEU A 12 -2.55 -13.98 -3.69
CA LEU A 12 -1.90 -12.71 -3.29
C LEU A 12 -0.49 -12.53 -3.88
N SER A 13 0.04 -13.51 -4.61
CA SER A 13 1.45 -13.48 -4.99
C SER A 13 1.77 -13.93 -6.42
N LEU A 14 1.11 -14.94 -6.98
CA LEU A 14 1.43 -15.48 -8.31
C LEU A 14 0.83 -14.60 -9.41
N VAL A 15 1.65 -14.08 -10.30
CA VAL A 15 1.21 -13.28 -11.44
C VAL A 15 0.29 -14.12 -12.34
N SER A 16 -0.89 -13.58 -12.64
CA SER A 16 -1.87 -14.18 -13.57
C SER A 16 -1.97 -13.41 -14.88
N GLY A 17 -1.51 -12.16 -14.91
CA GLY A 17 -1.52 -11.33 -16.09
C GLY A 17 -1.27 -9.86 -15.79
N SER A 18 -1.42 -9.04 -16.81
CA SER A 18 -1.33 -7.58 -16.72
C SER A 18 -2.46 -6.95 -17.52
N ILE A 19 -2.99 -5.86 -17.00
CA ILE A 19 -4.00 -5.04 -17.68
C ILE A 19 -3.62 -3.57 -17.55
N SER A 20 -4.18 -2.70 -18.40
CA SER A 20 -3.99 -1.27 -18.25
C SER A 20 -4.83 -0.70 -17.10
N ILE A 21 -4.40 0.44 -16.55
CA ILE A 21 -5.20 1.15 -15.53
C ILE A 21 -6.60 1.50 -16.08
N ARG A 22 -6.73 1.83 -17.35
CA ARG A 22 -8.01 2.14 -18.00
C ARG A 22 -8.95 0.93 -17.98
N GLN A 23 -8.47 -0.24 -18.40
CA GLN A 23 -9.23 -1.49 -18.32
C GLN A 23 -9.64 -1.85 -16.89
N MET A 24 -8.75 -1.62 -15.90
CA MET A 24 -9.11 -1.86 -14.50
C MET A 24 -10.30 -0.98 -14.08
N PHE A 25 -10.29 0.30 -14.42
CA PHE A 25 -11.40 1.20 -14.07
C PHE A 25 -12.68 0.90 -14.87
N GLU A 26 -12.59 0.42 -16.11
CA GLU A 26 -13.74 -0.11 -16.83
C GLU A 26 -14.36 -1.32 -16.11
N PHE A 27 -13.55 -2.24 -15.60
CA PHE A 27 -14.03 -3.39 -14.82
C PHE A 27 -14.64 -2.97 -13.49
N ILE A 28 -14.05 -1.97 -12.80
CA ILE A 28 -14.56 -1.46 -11.52
C ILE A 28 -15.91 -0.75 -11.71
N ARG A 29 -16.06 0.04 -12.76
CA ARG A 29 -17.30 0.76 -13.09
C ARG A 29 -18.40 -0.14 -13.65
N GLY A 30 -18.00 -1.17 -14.39
CA GLY A 30 -18.90 -2.10 -15.07
C GLY A 30 -19.35 -3.27 -14.20
N ASP A 31 -20.02 -4.22 -14.83
CA ASP A 31 -20.69 -5.33 -14.15
C ASP A 31 -19.80 -6.53 -13.81
N VAL A 32 -18.51 -6.50 -14.21
CA VAL A 32 -17.59 -7.66 -14.07
C VAL A 32 -17.52 -8.18 -12.62
N TYR A 33 -17.50 -7.28 -11.64
CA TYR A 33 -17.39 -7.63 -10.22
C TYR A 33 -18.66 -7.35 -9.42
N ARG A 34 -19.69 -6.78 -10.04
CA ARG A 34 -20.93 -6.31 -9.40
C ARG A 34 -21.53 -7.35 -8.45
N ASP A 35 -21.83 -8.55 -8.95
CA ASP A 35 -22.50 -9.57 -8.14
C ASP A 35 -21.63 -10.09 -6.99
N ARG A 36 -20.33 -10.22 -7.20
CA ARG A 36 -19.40 -10.65 -6.15
C ARG A 36 -19.30 -9.61 -5.05
N ILE A 37 -19.19 -8.33 -5.42
CA ILE A 37 -19.11 -7.21 -4.47
C ILE A 37 -20.45 -7.02 -3.76
N ARG A 38 -21.58 -7.11 -4.46
CA ARG A 38 -22.92 -7.04 -3.86
C ARG A 38 -23.08 -8.09 -2.75
N ARG A 39 -22.79 -9.37 -3.04
CA ARG A 39 -22.87 -10.45 -2.04
C ARG A 39 -21.94 -10.24 -0.86
N LEU A 40 -20.74 -9.70 -1.09
CA LEU A 40 -19.80 -9.35 -0.03
C LEU A 40 -20.38 -8.28 0.89
N ARG A 41 -20.98 -7.23 0.33
CA ARG A 41 -21.60 -6.12 1.08
C ARG A 41 -22.85 -6.63 1.85
N GLU A 42 -23.69 -7.43 1.23
CA GLU A 42 -24.81 -8.09 1.90
C GLU A 42 -24.37 -8.93 3.12
N ALA A 43 -23.26 -9.66 2.99
CA ALA A 43 -22.69 -10.41 4.12
C ALA A 43 -22.16 -9.48 5.24
N MET A 44 -21.57 -8.32 4.88
CA MET A 44 -21.18 -7.31 5.86
C MET A 44 -22.36 -6.73 6.61
N ASP A 45 -23.43 -6.35 5.89
CA ASP A 45 -24.66 -5.77 6.44
C ASP A 45 -25.39 -6.77 7.36
N ALA A 46 -25.29 -8.06 7.05
CA ALA A 46 -25.79 -9.15 7.88
C ALA A 46 -24.91 -9.48 9.11
N GLY A 47 -23.77 -8.78 9.30
CA GLY A 47 -22.82 -9.06 10.38
C GLY A 47 -21.99 -10.33 10.18
N GLU A 48 -22.02 -10.97 8.99
CA GLU A 48 -21.27 -12.18 8.66
C GLU A 48 -19.81 -11.85 8.27
N THR A 49 -19.05 -11.23 9.17
CA THR A 49 -17.73 -10.67 8.89
C THR A 49 -16.73 -11.71 8.39
N VAL A 50 -16.71 -12.91 8.96
CA VAL A 50 -15.83 -14.02 8.53
C VAL A 50 -16.12 -14.45 7.08
N LYS A 51 -17.39 -14.52 6.71
CA LYS A 51 -17.83 -14.84 5.35
C LYS A 51 -17.42 -13.72 4.37
N ALA A 52 -17.65 -12.48 4.74
CA ALA A 52 -17.27 -11.32 3.95
C ALA A 52 -15.74 -11.27 3.73
N ASP A 53 -14.93 -11.57 4.75
CA ASP A 53 -13.47 -11.67 4.65
C ASP A 53 -13.02 -12.77 3.69
N HIS A 54 -13.67 -13.93 3.76
CA HIS A 54 -13.41 -15.03 2.83
C HIS A 54 -13.75 -14.62 1.39
N MET A 55 -14.90 -13.97 1.18
CA MET A 55 -15.33 -13.47 -0.13
C MET A 55 -14.36 -12.39 -0.67
N LYS A 56 -13.91 -11.46 0.19
CA LYS A 56 -12.89 -10.45 -0.19
C LYS A 56 -11.61 -11.11 -0.68
N LYS A 57 -11.12 -12.15 -0.01
CA LYS A 57 -9.89 -12.87 -0.41
C LYS A 57 -10.03 -13.63 -1.73
N GLN A 58 -11.25 -13.85 -2.22
CA GLN A 58 -11.52 -14.47 -3.53
C GLN A 58 -11.59 -13.44 -4.67
N LEU A 59 -11.59 -12.14 -4.36
CA LEU A 59 -11.51 -11.09 -5.37
C LEU A 59 -10.11 -11.07 -6.01
N PRO A 60 -9.99 -10.65 -7.28
CA PRO A 60 -8.69 -10.40 -7.88
C PRO A 60 -7.89 -9.39 -7.03
N TYR A 61 -6.62 -9.74 -6.80
CA TYR A 61 -5.64 -8.91 -6.14
C TYR A 61 -4.71 -8.31 -7.18
N CYS A 62 -4.35 -7.04 -7.04
CA CYS A 62 -3.64 -6.27 -8.04
C CYS A 62 -2.58 -5.37 -7.43
N THR A 63 -1.52 -5.03 -8.19
CA THR A 63 -0.57 -3.97 -7.85
C THR A 63 -0.43 -2.96 -8.98
N ILE A 64 -0.26 -1.69 -8.64
CA ILE A 64 -0.03 -0.60 -9.59
C ILE A 64 1.31 0.12 -9.33
N THR A 65 1.73 0.25 -8.08
CA THR A 65 3.00 0.90 -7.71
C THR A 65 4.18 0.21 -8.37
N ALA A 66 4.15 -1.12 -8.38
CA ALA A 66 5.15 -1.95 -9.02
C ALA A 66 4.47 -3.08 -9.82
N THR A 67 5.04 -3.42 -10.98
CA THR A 67 4.66 -4.60 -11.75
C THR A 67 5.67 -5.72 -11.52
N TYR A 68 5.23 -6.96 -11.72
CA TYR A 68 6.01 -8.16 -11.43
C TYR A 68 5.89 -9.17 -12.55
N ALA A 69 6.99 -9.87 -12.86
CA ALA A 69 7.04 -10.83 -13.96
C ALA A 69 6.48 -12.22 -13.61
N LYS A 70 6.74 -12.72 -12.40
CA LYS A 70 6.36 -14.09 -11.99
C LYS A 70 5.56 -14.10 -10.69
N GLU A 71 6.08 -13.50 -9.66
CA GLU A 71 5.45 -13.41 -8.34
C GLU A 71 5.78 -12.08 -7.66
N ARG A 72 4.97 -11.67 -6.69
CA ARG A 72 5.10 -10.41 -5.97
C ARG A 72 6.23 -10.45 -4.94
N LEU A 73 7.48 -10.53 -5.43
CA LEU A 73 8.72 -10.53 -4.66
C LEU A 73 9.78 -9.68 -5.35
N ALA A 74 10.72 -9.14 -4.58
CA ALA A 74 11.74 -8.21 -5.06
C ALA A 74 12.49 -8.70 -6.29
N TYR A 75 12.87 -9.98 -6.35
CA TYR A 75 13.61 -10.56 -7.48
C TYR A 75 12.80 -10.63 -8.80
N SER A 76 11.49 -10.50 -8.70
CA SER A 76 10.55 -10.59 -9.83
C SER A 76 9.96 -9.24 -10.21
N LEU A 77 10.47 -8.13 -9.64
CA LEU A 77 10.08 -6.77 -10.04
C LEU A 77 10.36 -6.59 -11.55
N ASP A 78 9.35 -6.13 -12.27
CA ASP A 78 9.46 -5.80 -13.68
C ASP A 78 9.66 -4.29 -13.86
N LYS A 79 8.75 -3.49 -13.30
CA LYS A 79 8.81 -2.03 -13.37
C LYS A 79 8.27 -1.42 -12.07
N TYR A 80 8.92 -0.37 -11.59
CA TYR A 80 8.39 0.52 -10.57
C TYR A 80 7.80 1.77 -11.25
N GLN A 81 6.51 2.07 -11.01
CA GLN A 81 5.76 3.09 -11.76
C GLN A 81 5.60 4.42 -11.01
N ASP A 82 6.13 4.54 -9.79
CA ASP A 82 6.04 5.74 -8.96
C ASP A 82 4.61 6.22 -8.67
N ILE A 83 3.64 5.32 -8.75
CA ILE A 83 2.26 5.56 -8.39
C ILE A 83 2.01 5.01 -7.00
N ILE A 84 1.60 5.87 -6.09
CA ILE A 84 1.35 5.51 -4.70
C ILE A 84 -0.09 5.03 -4.55
N THR A 85 -0.27 3.89 -3.90
CA THR A 85 -1.59 3.38 -3.52
C THR A 85 -1.87 3.74 -2.07
N LEU A 86 -2.79 4.65 -1.84
CA LEU A 86 -3.29 4.98 -0.50
C LEU A 86 -4.56 4.18 -0.20
N ASP A 87 -4.67 3.74 1.03
CA ASP A 87 -5.81 3.02 1.56
C ASP A 87 -6.35 3.79 2.77
N CYS A 88 -7.51 4.39 2.61
CA CYS A 88 -8.21 5.11 3.66
C CYS A 88 -9.38 4.24 4.11
N ASP A 89 -9.19 3.47 5.16
CA ASP A 89 -10.21 2.58 5.74
C ASP A 89 -11.00 3.30 6.86
N ASP A 90 -12.03 2.65 7.37
CA ASP A 90 -12.86 3.08 8.51
C ASP A 90 -13.54 4.45 8.33
N MET A 91 -13.89 4.79 7.09
CA MET A 91 -14.64 6.00 6.79
C MET A 91 -16.14 5.80 7.06
N PRO A 92 -16.82 6.75 7.72
CA PRO A 92 -18.27 6.76 7.80
C PRO A 92 -18.88 6.75 6.37
N ALA A 93 -19.83 5.85 6.12
CA ALA A 93 -20.41 5.67 4.79
C ALA A 93 -21.03 6.97 4.24
N GLU A 94 -21.64 7.77 5.10
CA GLU A 94 -22.25 9.06 4.78
C GLU A 94 -21.24 10.12 4.34
N LYS A 95 -19.97 9.99 4.73
CA LYS A 95 -18.88 10.92 4.35
C LYS A 95 -18.13 10.51 3.11
N ILE A 96 -18.31 9.30 2.62
CA ILE A 96 -17.61 8.82 1.41
C ILE A 96 -17.82 9.74 0.20
N PRO A 97 -19.03 10.26 -0.09
CA PRO A 97 -19.23 11.18 -1.21
C PRO A 97 -18.44 12.48 -1.08
N GLU A 98 -18.39 13.09 0.11
CA GLU A 98 -17.60 14.28 0.43
C GLU A 98 -16.10 14.02 0.25
N PHE A 99 -15.59 12.95 0.87
CA PHE A 99 -14.18 12.57 0.78
C PHE A 99 -13.77 12.23 -0.65
N ARG A 100 -14.64 11.56 -1.41
CA ARG A 100 -14.41 11.28 -2.83
C ARG A 100 -14.24 12.58 -3.63
N GLN A 101 -15.09 13.58 -3.40
CA GLN A 101 -14.98 14.86 -4.07
C GLN A 101 -13.63 15.53 -3.76
N LEU A 102 -13.27 15.65 -2.48
CA LEU A 102 -11.98 16.22 -2.06
C LEU A 102 -10.79 15.51 -2.72
N VAL A 103 -10.81 14.17 -2.72
CA VAL A 103 -9.77 13.34 -3.33
C VAL A 103 -9.70 13.57 -4.85
N ASN A 104 -10.83 13.56 -5.54
CA ASN A 104 -10.88 13.70 -6.99
C ASN A 104 -10.45 15.10 -7.46
N ASP A 105 -10.70 16.13 -6.67
CA ASP A 105 -10.28 17.50 -6.94
C ASP A 105 -8.78 17.72 -6.69
N CYS A 106 -8.15 16.87 -5.87
CA CYS A 106 -6.71 16.95 -5.65
C CYS A 106 -5.94 16.67 -6.94
N PRO A 107 -5.04 17.58 -7.39
CA PRO A 107 -4.35 17.46 -8.69
C PRO A 107 -3.42 16.23 -8.77
N ASP A 108 -2.96 15.70 -7.65
CA ASP A 108 -2.09 14.53 -7.58
C ASP A 108 -2.86 13.20 -7.63
N THR A 109 -4.21 13.22 -7.54
CA THR A 109 -5.03 12.01 -7.65
C THR A 109 -5.16 11.58 -9.10
N LEU A 110 -4.63 10.41 -9.44
CA LEU A 110 -4.83 9.80 -10.75
C LEU A 110 -6.19 9.10 -10.85
N GLY A 111 -6.59 8.43 -9.77
CA GLY A 111 -7.87 7.73 -9.71
C GLY A 111 -8.24 7.31 -8.30
N SER A 112 -9.53 7.10 -8.08
CA SER A 112 -10.08 6.64 -6.81
C SER A 112 -11.31 5.79 -6.99
N PHE A 113 -11.56 4.88 -6.04
CA PHE A 113 -12.77 4.07 -5.96
C PHE A 113 -13.04 3.59 -4.55
N VAL A 114 -14.31 3.27 -4.28
CA VAL A 114 -14.74 2.75 -2.98
C VAL A 114 -14.24 1.32 -2.78
N SER A 115 -13.74 1.04 -1.58
CA SER A 115 -13.24 -0.28 -1.21
C SER A 115 -14.35 -1.37 -1.33
N PRO A 116 -13.99 -2.67 -1.45
CA PRO A 116 -15.00 -3.73 -1.56
C PRO A 116 -16.04 -3.73 -0.46
N ARG A 117 -15.67 -3.33 0.76
CA ARG A 117 -16.57 -3.27 1.93
C ARG A 117 -17.34 -1.97 2.09
N MET A 118 -17.17 -0.98 1.21
CA MET A 118 -17.75 0.36 1.30
C MET A 118 -17.34 1.21 2.51
N HIS A 119 -16.33 0.82 3.26
CA HIS A 119 -15.89 1.56 4.45
C HIS A 119 -14.60 2.35 4.20
N GLY A 120 -14.28 2.69 2.95
CA GLY A 120 -13.06 3.41 2.64
C GLY A 120 -12.86 3.67 1.16
N LEU A 121 -11.81 4.42 0.86
CA LEU A 121 -11.38 4.77 -0.49
C LEU A 121 -10.00 4.17 -0.79
N LYS A 122 -9.84 3.65 -2.01
CA LYS A 122 -8.56 3.34 -2.63
C LYS A 122 -8.21 4.49 -3.56
N ILE A 123 -7.02 5.06 -3.39
CA ILE A 123 -6.59 6.27 -4.10
C ILE A 123 -5.25 5.99 -4.76
N PHE A 124 -5.15 6.27 -6.05
CA PHE A 124 -3.90 6.21 -6.80
C PHE A 124 -3.37 7.63 -6.99
N VAL A 125 -2.16 7.86 -6.49
CA VAL A 125 -1.55 9.18 -6.38
C VAL A 125 -0.24 9.23 -7.15
N TYR A 126 -0.02 10.29 -7.91
CA TYR A 126 1.27 10.67 -8.44
C TYR A 126 1.58 12.10 -7.99
N LEU A 127 2.49 12.25 -7.06
CA LEU A 127 2.83 13.55 -6.49
C LEU A 127 3.57 14.42 -7.51
N THR A 128 3.12 15.66 -7.69
CA THR A 128 3.72 16.64 -8.62
C THR A 128 4.42 17.80 -7.91
N GLY A 129 4.38 17.83 -6.56
CA GLY A 129 5.01 18.90 -5.77
C GLY A 129 6.54 18.86 -5.78
N ASN A 130 7.16 20.01 -5.46
CA ASN A 130 8.62 20.20 -5.49
C ASN A 130 9.40 19.17 -4.66
N GLU A 131 8.88 18.76 -3.49
CA GLU A 131 9.51 17.76 -2.64
C GLU A 131 9.56 16.38 -3.33
N ALA A 132 8.48 15.99 -4.00
CA ALA A 132 8.44 14.74 -4.76
C ALA A 132 9.39 14.79 -5.97
N GLU A 133 9.43 15.89 -6.69
CA GLU A 133 10.36 16.07 -7.82
C GLU A 133 11.83 16.09 -7.35
N ALA A 134 12.14 16.64 -6.18
CA ALA A 134 13.47 16.57 -5.60
C ALA A 134 13.87 15.12 -5.29
N LEU A 135 12.96 14.31 -4.71
CA LEU A 135 13.20 12.89 -4.45
C LEU A 135 13.45 12.09 -5.73
N ARG A 136 12.68 12.35 -6.79
CA ARG A 136 12.87 11.71 -8.11
C ARG A 136 14.20 12.06 -8.72
N THR A 137 14.57 13.35 -8.64
CA THR A 137 15.85 13.85 -9.15
C THR A 137 17.02 13.20 -8.40
N GLU A 138 16.95 13.15 -7.06
CA GLU A 138 17.94 12.48 -6.21
C GLU A 138 18.12 11.01 -6.62
N LEU A 139 16.99 10.26 -6.76
CA LEU A 139 17.05 8.86 -7.13
C LEU A 139 17.59 8.63 -8.55
N ASN A 140 17.11 9.42 -9.52
CA ASN A 140 17.52 9.28 -10.92
C ASN A 140 19.01 9.63 -11.13
N ALA A 141 19.55 10.55 -10.34
CA ALA A 141 20.97 10.92 -10.39
C ALA A 141 21.92 9.77 -10.01
N LEU A 142 21.43 8.76 -9.28
CA LEU A 142 22.23 7.58 -8.93
C LEU A 142 22.45 6.63 -10.12
N GLY A 143 21.66 6.74 -11.19
CA GLY A 143 21.77 5.96 -12.41
C GLY A 143 21.42 4.48 -12.23
N THR A 144 22.00 3.81 -11.24
CA THR A 144 21.72 2.40 -10.89
C THR A 144 21.63 2.26 -9.38
N VAL A 145 20.59 1.61 -8.88
CA VAL A 145 20.34 1.37 -7.44
C VAL A 145 19.97 -0.08 -7.18
N ASP A 146 20.15 -0.53 -5.95
CA ASP A 146 19.58 -1.81 -5.50
C ASP A 146 18.10 -1.67 -5.11
N PHE A 147 17.45 -2.82 -4.94
CA PHE A 147 16.04 -2.85 -4.55
C PHE A 147 15.80 -2.18 -3.19
N LEU A 148 16.74 -2.25 -2.24
CA LEU A 148 16.61 -1.62 -0.92
C LEU A 148 16.62 -0.09 -1.01
N THR A 149 17.41 0.47 -1.90
CA THR A 149 17.43 1.92 -2.16
C THR A 149 16.11 2.37 -2.80
N LEU A 150 15.56 1.59 -3.75
CA LEU A 150 14.23 1.85 -4.29
C LEU A 150 13.13 1.78 -3.22
N GLU A 151 13.19 0.80 -2.33
CA GLU A 151 12.28 0.65 -1.21
C GLU A 151 12.34 1.85 -0.26
N ARG A 152 13.53 2.35 0.07
CA ARG A 152 13.71 3.58 0.87
C ARG A 152 13.13 4.82 0.18
N TYR A 153 13.34 4.94 -1.13
CA TYR A 153 12.69 5.99 -1.91
C TYR A 153 11.17 5.89 -1.82
N HIS A 154 10.62 4.68 -2.02
CA HIS A 154 9.18 4.46 -1.92
C HIS A 154 8.62 4.83 -0.54
N HIS A 155 9.32 4.50 0.55
CA HIS A 155 8.93 4.92 1.89
C HIS A 155 8.84 6.44 2.04
N ARG A 156 9.80 7.19 1.48
CA ARG A 156 9.82 8.65 1.53
C ARG A 156 8.66 9.26 0.73
N ILE A 157 8.48 8.83 -0.52
CA ILE A 157 7.40 9.34 -1.39
C ILE A 157 6.01 8.97 -0.84
N TYR A 158 5.89 7.75 -0.27
CA TYR A 158 4.67 7.31 0.41
C TYR A 158 4.34 8.20 1.62
N ALA A 159 5.32 8.54 2.44
CA ALA A 159 5.13 9.40 3.61
C ALA A 159 4.64 10.81 3.21
N LEU A 160 5.15 11.38 2.12
CA LEU A 160 4.67 12.65 1.57
C LEU A 160 3.21 12.53 1.13
N ALA A 161 2.88 11.51 0.34
CA ALA A 161 1.52 11.27 -0.13
C ALA A 161 0.54 11.07 1.04
N SER A 162 0.89 10.22 2.01
CA SER A 162 0.06 9.97 3.20
C SER A 162 -0.18 11.25 3.99
N SER A 163 0.87 12.02 4.27
CA SER A 163 0.74 13.29 5.00
C SER A 163 -0.16 14.30 4.30
N GLN A 164 -0.09 14.40 2.97
CA GLN A 164 -0.93 15.27 2.18
C GLN A 164 -2.41 14.86 2.26
N TYR A 165 -2.71 13.56 2.07
CA TYR A 165 -4.09 13.07 2.06
C TYR A 165 -4.68 12.92 3.47
N GLU A 166 -3.88 12.64 4.50
CA GLU A 166 -4.32 12.73 5.91
C GLU A 166 -4.78 14.14 6.28
N LYS A 167 -4.04 15.18 5.83
CA LYS A 167 -4.45 16.58 6.03
C LYS A 167 -5.71 16.93 5.23
N LEU A 168 -5.79 16.48 3.98
CA LEU A 168 -6.93 16.75 3.09
C LEU A 168 -8.24 16.16 3.63
N LEU A 169 -8.17 14.93 4.14
CA LEU A 169 -9.33 14.16 4.60
C LEU A 169 -9.56 14.24 6.11
N ASN A 170 -8.62 14.83 6.85
CA ASN A 170 -8.62 14.79 8.33
C ASN A 170 -8.84 13.36 8.88
N THR A 171 -8.20 12.37 8.26
CA THR A 171 -8.29 10.95 8.63
C THR A 171 -6.95 10.26 8.42
N LYS A 172 -6.77 9.07 9.02
CA LYS A 172 -5.54 8.30 8.90
C LYS A 172 -5.53 7.45 7.63
N VAL A 173 -4.33 7.34 7.04
CA VAL A 173 -4.04 6.43 5.92
C VAL A 173 -3.37 5.17 6.46
N ASP A 174 -3.74 3.98 5.92
CA ASP A 174 -3.12 2.71 6.32
C ASP A 174 -1.64 2.68 5.94
N THR A 175 -0.77 2.65 6.94
CA THR A 175 0.69 2.66 6.75
C THR A 175 1.25 1.46 5.98
N SER A 176 0.45 0.40 5.79
CA SER A 176 0.87 -0.79 5.05
C SER A 176 1.16 -0.54 3.57
N GLY A 177 0.67 0.57 2.99
CA GLY A 177 0.97 1.02 1.63
C GLY A 177 2.42 1.47 1.42
N SER A 178 3.21 1.62 2.48
CA SER A 178 4.65 1.93 2.40
C SER A 178 5.51 0.80 1.80
N ASP A 179 4.96 -0.39 1.57
CA ASP A 179 5.60 -1.46 0.80
C ASP A 179 5.34 -1.26 -0.70
N PRO A 180 6.37 -1.13 -1.57
CA PRO A 180 6.18 -0.97 -3.02
C PRO A 180 5.43 -2.13 -3.67
N GLY A 181 5.43 -3.31 -3.05
CA GLY A 181 4.65 -4.47 -3.44
C GLY A 181 3.21 -4.47 -2.90
N ARG A 182 2.79 -3.45 -2.16
CA ARG A 182 1.42 -3.40 -1.66
C ARG A 182 0.42 -3.37 -2.80
N GLY A 183 -0.56 -4.25 -2.74
CA GLY A 183 -1.64 -4.30 -3.71
C GLY A 183 -2.99 -4.03 -3.07
N PHE A 184 -3.99 -4.05 -3.91
CA PHE A 184 -5.39 -3.82 -3.58
C PHE A 184 -6.28 -4.91 -4.16
N PHE A 185 -7.44 -5.13 -3.55
CA PHE A 185 -8.51 -5.93 -4.14
C PHE A 185 -9.37 -5.07 -5.04
N VAL A 186 -9.81 -5.64 -6.17
CA VAL A 186 -10.78 -4.97 -7.05
C VAL A 186 -12.11 -4.75 -6.32
N SER A 187 -12.88 -3.77 -6.80
CA SER A 187 -14.19 -3.42 -6.27
C SER A 187 -15.22 -3.30 -7.39
N HIS A 188 -16.44 -2.95 -7.03
CA HIS A 188 -17.47 -2.44 -7.95
C HIS A 188 -17.89 -1.06 -7.45
N ASP A 189 -17.65 -0.06 -8.28
CA ASP A 189 -17.93 1.34 -8.02
C ASP A 189 -18.23 2.06 -9.34
N PRO A 190 -19.51 2.24 -9.70
CA PRO A 190 -19.90 2.93 -10.93
C PRO A 190 -19.36 4.35 -11.05
N ASP A 191 -19.13 5.01 -9.90
CA ASP A 191 -18.62 6.38 -9.81
C ASP A 191 -17.11 6.45 -9.61
N ALA A 192 -16.37 5.36 -9.82
CA ALA A 192 -14.91 5.34 -9.71
C ALA A 192 -14.31 6.42 -10.62
N PHE A 193 -13.41 7.24 -10.08
CA PHE A 193 -12.76 8.35 -10.78
C PHE A 193 -11.44 7.89 -11.40
N LEU A 194 -11.18 8.30 -12.63
CA LEU A 194 -9.88 8.19 -13.30
C LEU A 194 -9.67 9.42 -14.18
N SER A 195 -8.62 10.18 -13.91
CA SER A 195 -8.22 11.33 -14.72
C SER A 195 -7.28 10.90 -15.85
N THR A 196 -7.77 10.90 -17.06
CA THR A 196 -6.94 10.57 -18.23
C THR A 196 -5.87 11.61 -18.52
N GLU A 197 -6.16 12.88 -18.23
CA GLU A 197 -5.22 14.00 -18.36
C GLU A 197 -4.03 13.87 -17.40
N ARG A 198 -4.31 13.57 -16.13
CA ARG A 198 -3.26 13.43 -15.09
C ARG A 198 -2.38 12.19 -15.34
N LEU A 199 -2.92 11.13 -15.95
CA LEU A 199 -2.13 9.95 -16.34
C LEU A 199 -1.04 10.30 -17.36
N GLU A 200 -1.24 11.30 -18.19
CA GLU A 200 -0.25 11.75 -19.20
C GLU A 200 0.93 12.49 -18.56
N ASN A 201 0.76 12.99 -17.34
CA ASN A 201 1.79 13.68 -16.59
C ASN A 201 2.69 12.75 -15.79
N VAL A 202 2.35 11.45 -15.69
CA VAL A 202 3.17 10.46 -14.99
C VAL A 202 4.46 10.22 -15.76
N LYS A 203 5.59 10.55 -15.13
CA LYS A 203 6.91 10.36 -15.72
C LYS A 203 7.55 9.10 -15.13
N PRO A 204 8.10 8.20 -15.97
CA PRO A 204 8.81 7.03 -15.48
C PRO A 204 10.11 7.45 -14.79
N LEU A 205 10.50 6.71 -13.76
CA LEU A 205 11.85 6.80 -13.23
C LEU A 205 12.86 6.30 -14.27
N THR A 206 14.00 6.98 -14.38
CA THR A 206 15.06 6.61 -15.33
C THR A 206 16.15 5.75 -14.71
N VAL A 207 16.14 5.61 -13.38
CA VAL A 207 17.09 4.79 -12.63
C VAL A 207 16.92 3.31 -12.95
N LYS A 208 18.04 2.59 -13.10
CA LYS A 208 18.05 1.13 -13.23
C LYS A 208 18.06 0.48 -11.85
N VAL A 209 17.22 -0.54 -11.66
CA VAL A 209 17.15 -1.27 -10.40
C VAL A 209 17.82 -2.62 -10.52
N THR A 210 18.84 -2.87 -9.71
CA THR A 210 19.46 -4.19 -9.56
C THR A 210 18.62 -5.01 -8.59
N LEU A 211 18.11 -6.13 -9.05
CA LEU A 211 17.25 -7.01 -8.28
C LEU A 211 18.07 -8.04 -7.49
N PRO A 212 17.63 -8.41 -6.28
CA PRO A 212 18.20 -9.55 -5.57
C PRO A 212 17.89 -10.84 -6.34
N THR A 213 18.67 -11.87 -6.07
CA THR A 213 18.40 -13.20 -6.62
C THR A 213 17.22 -13.87 -5.91
N GLU A 214 16.60 -14.85 -6.55
CA GLU A 214 15.52 -15.64 -5.95
C GLU A 214 15.97 -16.35 -4.66
N GLU A 215 17.22 -16.84 -4.64
CA GLU A 215 17.82 -17.50 -3.48
C GLU A 215 17.99 -16.53 -2.29
N GLU A 216 18.47 -15.31 -2.55
CA GLU A 216 18.61 -14.28 -1.54
C GLU A 216 17.25 -13.92 -0.90
N CYS A 217 16.20 -13.80 -1.72
CA CYS A 217 14.83 -13.56 -1.24
C CYS A 217 14.30 -14.73 -0.41
N LYS A 218 14.53 -15.98 -0.81
CA LYS A 218 14.12 -17.18 -0.07
C LYS A 218 14.87 -17.33 1.25
N ASN A 219 16.15 -17.03 1.25
CA ASN A 219 16.99 -17.10 2.45
C ASN A 219 16.62 -16.01 3.49
N LYS A 220 16.25 -14.81 3.07
CA LYS A 220 15.70 -13.78 3.96
C LYS A 220 14.40 -14.25 4.64
N LYS A 221 13.49 -14.91 3.92
CA LYS A 221 12.27 -15.50 4.51
C LYS A 221 12.57 -16.62 5.52
N ARG A 222 13.60 -17.44 5.29
CA ARG A 222 14.01 -18.53 6.21
C ARG A 222 14.65 -18.00 7.49
N LYS A 223 15.46 -16.94 7.40
CA LYS A 223 16.14 -16.33 8.56
C LYS A 223 15.23 -15.48 9.42
N ASN A 224 14.11 -14.99 8.88
CA ASN A 224 13.15 -14.14 9.58
C ASN A 224 11.70 -14.53 9.25
N PRO A 225 11.21 -15.70 9.74
CA PRO A 225 9.79 -16.02 9.62
C PRO A 225 9.01 -15.03 10.51
N GLY A 226 8.52 -13.94 9.92
CA GLY A 226 7.67 -12.96 10.61
C GLY A 226 8.31 -11.65 11.03
N LYS A 227 9.58 -11.36 10.73
CA LYS A 227 10.13 -10.01 10.92
C LYS A 227 9.94 -9.18 9.65
N ARG A 228 9.06 -8.18 9.72
CA ARG A 228 9.10 -7.01 8.83
C ARG A 228 10.46 -6.31 9.02
N SER A 229 10.92 -5.62 7.97
CA SER A 229 12.20 -4.87 7.94
C SER A 229 12.50 -4.19 9.26
N PRO A 230 13.77 -4.20 9.72
CA PRO A 230 14.16 -3.48 10.92
C PRO A 230 13.78 -2.01 10.77
N LEU A 231 13.20 -1.45 11.80
CA LEU A 231 13.14 -0.01 12.01
C LEU A 231 14.52 0.58 11.64
N LEU A 232 14.51 1.70 10.94
CA LEU A 232 15.67 2.45 10.46
C LEU A 232 16.86 2.37 11.43
N PRO A 233 18.11 2.29 10.95
CA PRO A 233 19.26 2.44 11.81
C PRO A 233 19.16 3.77 12.53
N VAL A 234 19.37 3.73 13.84
CA VAL A 234 19.43 4.89 14.72
C VAL A 234 20.43 5.87 14.11
N GLN A 235 20.00 7.09 13.83
CA GLN A 235 20.92 8.16 13.48
C GLN A 235 21.89 8.34 14.65
N GLU A 236 23.19 8.32 14.40
CA GLU A 236 24.23 8.49 15.41
C GLU A 236 24.17 9.84 16.18
N ASN A 237 23.20 10.71 15.84
CA ASN A 237 22.95 12.01 16.44
C ASN A 237 21.57 12.10 17.12
N ALA A 238 21.02 10.98 17.60
CA ALA A 238 19.76 11.00 18.35
C ALA A 238 19.91 11.78 19.67
N SER A 239 18.94 12.62 20.00
CA SER A 239 18.91 13.34 21.27
C SER A 239 18.81 12.38 22.47
N PRO A 240 19.20 12.77 23.71
CA PRO A 240 19.04 11.94 24.90
C PRO A 240 17.58 11.50 25.12
N ILE A 241 16.62 12.30 24.73
CA ILE A 241 15.19 11.98 24.80
C ILE A 241 14.83 10.86 23.83
N ASP A 242 15.34 10.87 22.60
CA ASP A 242 15.11 9.82 21.61
C ASP A 242 15.69 8.47 22.05
N LEU A 243 16.84 8.50 22.71
CA LEU A 243 17.47 7.30 23.30
C LEU A 243 16.63 6.71 24.43
N GLN A 244 16.07 7.56 25.30
CA GLN A 244 15.23 7.13 26.40
C GLN A 244 13.92 6.49 25.88
N VAL A 245 13.27 7.13 24.92
CA VAL A 245 12.06 6.60 24.26
C VAL A 245 12.32 5.23 23.62
N GLN A 246 13.48 5.06 22.95
CA GLN A 246 13.86 3.78 22.36
C GLN A 246 14.11 2.70 23.41
N LEU A 247 14.73 3.04 24.54
CA LEU A 247 14.98 2.11 25.64
C LEU A 247 13.67 1.67 26.30
N ASP A 248 12.73 2.58 26.50
CA ASP A 248 11.45 2.29 27.11
C ASP A 248 10.57 1.45 26.17
N PHE A 249 10.59 1.74 24.87
CA PHE A 249 9.94 0.89 23.88
C PHE A 249 10.52 -0.54 23.85
N ARG A 250 11.85 -0.69 23.94
CA ARG A 250 12.48 -2.02 24.02
C ARG A 250 12.06 -2.78 25.26
N LYS A 251 11.99 -2.12 26.43
CA LYS A 251 11.53 -2.73 27.67
C LYS A 251 10.06 -3.18 27.58
N ALA A 252 9.20 -2.32 27.03
CA ALA A 252 7.80 -2.64 26.80
C ALA A 252 7.63 -3.84 25.84
N LEU A 253 8.42 -3.87 24.76
CA LEU A 253 8.43 -4.98 23.81
C LEU A 253 8.87 -6.31 24.45
N GLU A 254 9.94 -6.30 25.23
CA GLU A 254 10.42 -7.52 25.93
C GLU A 254 9.43 -8.00 27.01
N TYR A 255 8.78 -7.06 27.71
CA TYR A 255 7.74 -7.41 28.69
C TYR A 255 6.52 -8.04 28.00
N THR A 256 6.07 -7.46 26.89
CA THR A 256 4.93 -7.99 26.12
C THR A 256 5.25 -9.38 25.54
N LYS A 257 6.46 -9.60 25.02
CA LYS A 257 6.90 -10.90 24.52
C LYS A 257 6.92 -12.01 25.59
N ARG A 258 7.13 -11.66 26.85
CA ARG A 258 7.08 -12.61 27.98
C ARG A 258 5.65 -12.99 28.37
N LYS A 259 4.70 -12.09 28.20
CA LYS A 259 3.28 -12.31 28.55
C LYS A 259 2.46 -12.87 27.42
N GLU A 260 2.70 -12.39 26.21
CA GLU A 260 1.92 -12.74 25.03
C GLU A 260 2.83 -13.36 23.97
N ARG A 261 2.50 -14.56 23.51
CA ARG A 261 3.19 -15.17 22.37
C ARG A 261 2.67 -14.55 21.06
N LEU A 262 3.60 -14.12 20.23
CA LEU A 262 3.30 -13.67 18.87
C LEU A 262 3.07 -14.88 17.97
N GLU A 263 1.88 -15.48 18.07
CA GLU A 263 1.44 -16.62 17.25
C GLU A 263 0.49 -16.17 16.15
N THR A 264 0.32 -17.03 15.13
CA THR A 264 -0.67 -16.79 14.07
C THR A 264 -2.07 -16.75 14.69
N GLY A 265 -2.77 -15.61 14.57
CA GLY A 265 -4.09 -15.36 15.16
C GLY A 265 -4.10 -14.54 16.45
N ASN A 266 -2.95 -14.31 17.11
CA ASN A 266 -2.84 -13.49 18.33
C ASN A 266 -2.12 -12.15 18.13
N ARG A 267 -1.90 -11.77 16.87
CA ARG A 267 -1.08 -10.61 16.51
C ARG A 267 -1.68 -9.29 17.02
N ASP A 268 -2.99 -9.12 16.88
CA ASP A 268 -3.64 -7.86 17.24
C ASP A 268 -3.65 -7.66 18.76
N ASN A 269 -3.88 -8.74 19.54
CA ASN A 269 -3.75 -8.71 21.00
C ASN A 269 -2.32 -8.39 21.44
N PHE A 270 -1.31 -8.96 20.78
CA PHE A 270 0.09 -8.67 21.09
C PHE A 270 0.40 -7.18 20.92
N PHE A 271 -0.01 -6.57 19.81
CA PHE A 271 0.24 -5.14 19.57
C PHE A 271 -0.61 -4.23 20.45
N TYR A 272 -1.83 -4.62 20.79
CA TYR A 272 -2.65 -3.91 21.78
C TYR A 272 -1.98 -3.90 23.16
N CYS A 273 -1.50 -5.05 23.64
CA CYS A 273 -0.77 -5.16 24.91
C CYS A 273 0.53 -4.34 24.87
N LEU A 274 1.28 -4.37 23.76
CA LEU A 274 2.49 -3.57 23.59
C LEU A 274 2.18 -2.07 23.63
N GLY A 275 1.12 -1.62 22.96
CA GLY A 275 0.67 -0.23 23.00
C GLY A 275 0.37 0.23 24.42
N ASN A 276 -0.34 -0.56 25.23
CA ASN A 276 -0.68 -0.25 26.61
C ASN A 276 0.54 -0.24 27.57
N GLN A 277 1.70 -0.78 27.17
CA GLN A 277 2.95 -0.72 27.97
C GLN A 277 3.81 0.51 27.62
N CYS A 278 3.48 1.23 26.54
CA CYS A 278 4.24 2.39 26.06
C CYS A 278 3.67 3.73 26.56
N TYR A 279 2.54 3.70 27.32
CA TYR A 279 1.92 4.88 27.93
C TYR A 279 2.25 5.02 29.40
#